data_1f9b2e2dd6923a99f4f720d0040b5015
#
_entry.id   1f9b2e2dd6923a99f4f720d0040b5015
#
_cell.length_a   1.000
_cell.length_b   1.000
_cell.length_c   1.000
_cell.angle_alpha   90.00
_cell.angle_beta   90.00
_cell.angle_gamma   90.00
#
_symmetry.space_group_name_H-M   'P 1'
#
loop_
_entity.id
_entity.type
_entity.pdbx_description
1 polymer ?
#
loop_
_entity_poly.entity_id
_entity_poly.type
_entity_poly.pdbx_seq_one_letter_code
_entity_poly.pdbx_strand_id
1 'polypeptide(L)'
;MEINTRKPLLRFAPAKAGFALAGLLPLLVAGQVQAVEFSFADDEVTGAIDTTVSYGQLWRVQGQDKTNNDINDNDGNRNFDTGLVSEVFKITSDLEVTYQNYGAFVRGTASYDTQIMDKRNDYYDANTPAQPSQSYPNDNRFTYETRHTAGRNAEILDAYVYGNWD
;
A
#
# COMPACT_ATOMS: atom_id res chain seq x y z
N MET A 1 7.12 65.26 7.32
CA MET A 1 8.00 64.18 7.72
C MET A 1 7.32 62.89 7.36
N GLU A 2 7.51 62.43 6.10
CA GLU A 2 6.87 61.22 5.56
C GLU A 2 7.80 60.03 5.74
N ILE A 3 7.34 59.04 6.50
CA ILE A 3 8.06 57.79 6.72
C ILE A 3 7.67 56.80 5.62
N ASN A 4 8.54 56.64 4.65
CA ASN A 4 8.38 55.70 3.54
C ASN A 4 8.86 54.29 3.95
N THR A 5 7.96 53.42 4.42
CA THR A 5 8.24 52.02 4.74
C THR A 5 8.13 51.15 3.51
N ARG A 6 9.21 50.98 2.78
CA ARG A 6 9.29 49.95 1.70
C ARG A 6 9.50 48.59 2.38
N LYS A 7 8.49 47.70 2.22
CA LYS A 7 8.62 46.31 2.57
C LYS A 7 9.62 45.62 1.61
N PRO A 8 10.55 44.79 2.08
CA PRO A 8 11.44 44.04 1.19
C PRO A 8 10.63 42.89 0.52
N LEU A 9 10.65 42.89 -0.80
CA LEU A 9 10.17 41.77 -1.59
C LEU A 9 11.17 40.61 -1.44
N LEU A 10 10.75 39.54 -0.79
CA LEU A 10 11.46 38.27 -0.78
C LEU A 10 11.50 37.72 -2.21
N ARG A 11 12.65 37.85 -2.87
CA ARG A 11 12.94 37.18 -4.12
C ARG A 11 13.32 35.73 -3.78
N PHE A 12 12.41 34.81 -4.02
CA PHE A 12 12.75 33.40 -4.10
C PHE A 12 13.57 33.15 -5.37
N ALA A 13 14.85 32.86 -5.19
CA ALA A 13 15.69 32.35 -6.25
C ALA A 13 15.21 30.90 -6.55
N PRO A 14 15.04 30.52 -7.83
CA PRO A 14 14.73 29.14 -8.14
C PRO A 14 15.96 28.28 -7.79
N ALA A 15 15.83 27.47 -6.75
CA ALA A 15 16.80 26.43 -6.47
C ALA A 15 16.78 25.46 -7.66
N LYS A 16 17.89 25.35 -8.38
CA LYS A 16 18.11 24.27 -9.34
C LYS A 16 18.29 22.98 -8.54
N ALA A 17 17.18 22.41 -8.11
CA ALA A 17 17.14 21.06 -7.59
C ALA A 17 17.30 20.13 -8.78
N GLY A 18 18.51 19.64 -8.99
CA GLY A 18 18.75 18.50 -9.86
C GLY A 18 18.07 17.28 -9.25
N PHE A 19 16.89 16.95 -9.75
CA PHE A 19 16.19 15.73 -9.38
C PHE A 19 16.86 14.55 -10.07
N ALA A 20 17.86 13.97 -9.42
CA ALA A 20 18.21 12.58 -9.66
C ALA A 20 17.21 11.72 -8.87
N LEU A 21 15.94 11.70 -9.29
CA LEU A 21 14.96 10.76 -8.79
C LEU A 21 15.03 9.48 -9.65
N ALA A 22 16.07 8.69 -9.45
CA ALA A 22 16.03 7.26 -9.72
C ALA A 22 15.14 6.64 -8.64
N GLY A 23 13.82 6.82 -8.73
CA GLY A 23 12.89 6.46 -7.68
C GLY A 23 11.57 5.94 -8.23
N LEU A 24 11.01 5.00 -7.51
CA LEU A 24 9.63 4.57 -7.62
C LEU A 24 8.72 5.74 -7.19
N LEU A 25 7.77 6.14 -8.03
CA LEU A 25 6.78 7.15 -7.67
C LEU A 25 5.52 6.45 -7.15
N PRO A 26 5.20 6.54 -5.85
CA PRO A 26 3.93 6.06 -5.34
C PRO A 26 2.82 7.08 -5.64
N LEU A 27 1.72 6.62 -6.20
CA LEU A 27 0.47 7.36 -6.26
C LEU A 27 -0.52 6.70 -5.29
N LEU A 28 -0.82 7.38 -4.20
CA LEU A 28 -1.77 6.94 -3.18
C LEU A 28 -3.01 7.85 -3.23
N VAL A 29 -4.16 7.24 -3.44
CA VAL A 29 -5.46 7.90 -3.27
C VAL A 29 -6.19 7.18 -2.14
N ALA A 30 -6.47 7.89 -1.06
CA ALA A 30 -7.29 7.41 0.03
C ALA A 30 -8.63 8.15 -0.01
N GLY A 31 -9.72 7.41 -0.13
CA GLY A 31 -11.07 7.92 0.04
C GLY A 31 -11.55 7.59 1.45
N GLN A 32 -12.06 8.58 2.17
CA GLN A 32 -12.74 8.33 3.44
C GLN A 32 -14.20 8.01 3.14
N VAL A 33 -14.66 6.88 3.60
CA VAL A 33 -16.08 6.57 3.72
C VAL A 33 -16.49 6.99 5.13
N GLN A 34 -17.61 7.71 5.25
CA GLN A 34 -18.11 8.17 6.56
C GLN A 34 -18.40 6.97 7.46
N ALA A 35 -18.10 7.14 8.75
CA ALA A 35 -18.50 6.19 9.77
C ALA A 35 -20.02 5.96 9.73
N VAL A 36 -20.43 4.71 9.76
CA VAL A 36 -21.85 4.33 9.87
C VAL A 36 -22.10 4.01 11.32
N GLU A 37 -22.87 4.87 11.96
CA GLU A 37 -23.35 4.64 13.33
C GLU A 37 -24.61 3.77 13.29
N PHE A 38 -24.76 2.92 14.26
CA PHE A 38 -25.94 2.07 14.46
C PHE A 38 -26.29 1.97 15.94
N SER A 39 -27.57 1.79 16.21
CA SER A 39 -28.07 1.48 17.55
C SER A 39 -29.17 0.43 17.48
N PHE A 40 -29.32 -0.35 18.53
CA PHE A 40 -30.40 -1.32 18.73
C PHE A 40 -30.66 -1.57 20.23
N ALA A 41 -31.73 -2.31 20.52
CA ALA A 41 -32.19 -2.52 21.90
C ALA A 41 -32.51 -1.21 22.65
N ASP A 42 -33.34 -0.35 22.04
CA ASP A 42 -33.73 0.96 22.60
C ASP A 42 -32.51 1.84 22.97
N ASP A 43 -31.49 1.85 22.10
CA ASP A 43 -30.21 2.57 22.24
C ASP A 43 -29.30 2.06 23.38
N GLU A 44 -29.61 0.92 23.98
CA GLU A 44 -28.72 0.31 24.96
C GLU A 44 -27.41 -0.20 24.33
N VAL A 45 -27.46 -0.60 23.05
CA VAL A 45 -26.27 -1.00 22.28
C VAL A 45 -26.06 0.00 21.17
N THR A 46 -24.93 0.65 21.16
CA THR A 46 -24.52 1.57 20.11
C THR A 46 -23.22 1.13 19.48
N GLY A 47 -23.00 1.49 18.22
CA GLY A 47 -21.74 1.16 17.58
C GLY A 47 -21.49 2.01 16.35
N ALA A 48 -20.26 1.93 15.86
CA ALA A 48 -19.82 2.60 14.66
C ALA A 48 -18.92 1.69 13.83
N ILE A 49 -19.09 1.75 12.52
CA ILE A 49 -18.16 1.15 11.55
C ILE A 49 -17.54 2.28 10.77
N ASP A 50 -16.22 2.41 10.85
CA ASP A 50 -15.43 3.29 10.00
C ASP A 50 -14.63 2.45 9.00
N THR A 51 -14.74 2.80 7.71
CA THR A 51 -14.07 2.07 6.65
C THR A 51 -13.27 3.01 5.76
N THR A 52 -11.98 2.73 5.62
CA THR A 52 -11.09 3.42 4.70
C THR A 52 -10.75 2.52 3.53
N VAL A 53 -10.99 3.01 2.32
CA VAL A 53 -10.54 2.37 1.08
C VAL A 53 -9.35 3.15 0.54
N SER A 54 -8.26 2.45 0.25
CA SER A 54 -7.05 3.03 -0.29
C SER A 54 -6.69 2.36 -1.61
N TYR A 55 -6.18 3.16 -2.54
CA TYR A 55 -5.64 2.71 -3.80
C TYR A 55 -4.23 3.26 -3.98
N GLY A 56 -3.29 2.40 -4.39
CA GLY A 56 -1.90 2.80 -4.59
C GLY A 56 -1.31 2.17 -5.83
N GLN A 57 -0.45 2.91 -6.52
CA GLN A 57 0.33 2.44 -7.64
C GLN A 57 1.81 2.72 -7.43
N LEU A 58 2.66 1.79 -7.88
CA LEU A 58 4.09 1.91 -7.85
C LEU A 58 4.64 1.68 -9.26
N TRP A 59 5.42 2.62 -9.76
CA TRP A 59 6.00 2.59 -11.09
C TRP A 59 7.51 2.48 -11.03
N ARG A 60 8.08 1.53 -11.74
CA ARG A 60 9.51 1.42 -11.93
C ARG A 60 9.92 2.26 -13.14
N VAL A 61 10.81 3.22 -12.92
CA VAL A 61 11.29 4.14 -13.98
C VAL A 61 12.66 3.75 -14.51
N GLN A 62 13.40 2.92 -13.78
CA GLN A 62 14.72 2.44 -14.19
C GLN A 62 14.63 0.97 -14.62
N GLY A 63 15.17 0.66 -15.80
CA GLY A 63 15.22 -0.70 -16.33
C GLY A 63 16.05 -1.65 -15.47
N GLN A 64 15.92 -2.93 -15.75
CA GLN A 64 16.73 -3.99 -15.13
C GLN A 64 18.20 -3.83 -15.51
N ASP A 65 19.09 -4.09 -14.57
CA ASP A 65 20.51 -4.25 -14.88
C ASP A 65 20.73 -5.62 -15.55
N LYS A 66 21.08 -5.59 -16.83
CA LYS A 66 21.30 -6.78 -17.64
C LYS A 66 22.76 -7.22 -17.68
N THR A 67 23.65 -6.47 -17.04
CA THR A 67 25.10 -6.77 -17.05
C THR A 67 25.46 -7.84 -16.01
N ASN A 68 24.70 -7.94 -14.95
CA ASN A 68 24.83 -8.99 -13.94
C ASN A 68 23.86 -10.13 -14.26
N ASN A 69 24.38 -11.19 -14.87
CA ASN A 69 23.62 -12.35 -15.29
C ASN A 69 23.72 -13.53 -14.30
N ASP A 70 24.43 -13.37 -13.19
CA ASP A 70 24.50 -14.42 -12.17
C ASP A 70 23.17 -14.48 -11.41
N ILE A 71 22.55 -15.62 -11.44
CA ILE A 71 21.28 -15.90 -10.76
C ILE A 71 21.38 -15.73 -9.24
N ASN A 72 22.56 -15.95 -8.67
CA ASN A 72 22.75 -15.86 -7.23
C ASN A 72 23.04 -14.43 -6.78
N ASP A 73 23.44 -13.55 -7.70
CA ASP A 73 23.91 -12.21 -7.36
C ASP A 73 22.87 -11.11 -7.59
N ASN A 74 21.78 -11.37 -8.35
CA ASN A 74 20.85 -10.31 -8.75
C ASN A 74 19.40 -10.79 -8.92
N ASP A 75 18.88 -11.57 -8.02
CA ASP A 75 17.50 -12.07 -8.07
C ASP A 75 16.47 -10.96 -7.85
N GLY A 76 16.75 -10.00 -6.98
CA GLY A 76 15.83 -8.97 -6.57
C GLY A 76 15.50 -7.92 -7.65
N ASN A 77 16.26 -7.87 -8.74
CA ASN A 77 16.11 -6.84 -9.79
C ASN A 77 15.31 -7.31 -11.02
N ARG A 78 14.94 -8.58 -11.11
CA ARG A 78 14.47 -9.19 -12.36
C ARG A 78 12.96 -9.37 -12.47
N ASN A 79 12.23 -9.32 -11.36
CA ASN A 79 10.81 -9.61 -11.34
C ASN A 79 9.96 -8.61 -12.13
N PHE A 80 10.43 -7.37 -12.26
CA PHE A 80 9.73 -6.30 -12.96
C PHE A 80 10.69 -5.55 -13.89
N ASP A 81 10.26 -5.21 -15.08
CA ASP A 81 10.90 -4.22 -15.93
C ASP A 81 10.31 -2.82 -15.65
N THR A 82 10.59 -1.83 -16.49
CA THR A 82 9.99 -0.48 -16.38
C THR A 82 8.48 -0.53 -16.57
N GLY A 83 7.77 0.29 -15.81
CA GLY A 83 6.32 0.35 -15.87
C GLY A 83 5.64 0.15 -14.52
N LEU A 84 4.37 -0.21 -14.53
CA LEU A 84 3.58 -0.45 -13.32
C LEU A 84 4.03 -1.78 -12.68
N VAL A 85 4.53 -1.71 -11.45
CA VAL A 85 5.09 -2.86 -10.73
C VAL A 85 4.25 -3.28 -9.52
N SER A 86 3.39 -2.39 -9.03
CA SER A 86 2.43 -2.69 -7.97
C SER A 86 1.18 -1.84 -8.16
N GLU A 87 0.02 -2.43 -7.96
CA GLU A 87 -1.28 -1.76 -7.98
C GLU A 87 -2.13 -2.37 -6.88
N VAL A 88 -2.19 -1.66 -5.74
CA VAL A 88 -2.78 -2.17 -4.50
C VAL A 88 -4.12 -1.52 -4.23
N PHE A 89 -5.12 -2.35 -4.01
CA PHE A 89 -6.38 -2.01 -3.37
C PHE A 89 -6.30 -2.46 -1.91
N LYS A 90 -6.61 -1.56 -0.99
CA LYS A 90 -6.60 -1.84 0.45
C LYS A 90 -7.88 -1.31 1.10
N ILE A 91 -8.46 -2.12 1.95
CA ILE A 91 -9.57 -1.74 2.84
C ILE A 91 -9.13 -1.92 4.28
N THR A 92 -9.44 -0.95 5.12
CA THR A 92 -9.27 -1.05 6.58
C THR A 92 -10.58 -0.66 7.21
N SER A 93 -11.08 -1.49 8.12
CA SER A 93 -12.35 -1.25 8.83
C SER A 93 -12.15 -1.34 10.32
N ASP A 94 -12.71 -0.37 11.02
CA ASP A 94 -12.81 -0.27 12.45
C ASP A 94 -14.27 -0.54 12.83
N LEU A 95 -14.48 -1.42 13.78
CA LEU A 95 -15.77 -1.65 14.41
C LEU A 95 -15.64 -1.37 15.89
N GLU A 96 -16.44 -0.45 16.39
CA GLU A 96 -16.61 -0.20 17.82
C GLU A 96 -18.07 -0.48 18.21
N VAL A 97 -18.25 -1.18 19.32
CA VAL A 97 -19.57 -1.47 19.90
C VAL A 97 -19.51 -1.18 21.38
N THR A 98 -20.51 -0.48 21.91
CA THR A 98 -20.66 -0.17 23.32
C THR A 98 -22.00 -0.66 23.85
N TYR A 99 -21.97 -1.17 25.07
CA TYR A 99 -23.14 -1.60 25.83
C TYR A 99 -22.96 -1.19 27.28
N GLN A 100 -23.77 -0.24 27.75
CA GLN A 100 -23.66 0.33 29.08
C GLN A 100 -22.22 0.82 29.38
N ASN A 101 -21.55 0.21 30.36
CA ASN A 101 -20.18 0.56 30.75
C ASN A 101 -19.11 -0.26 30.01
N TYR A 102 -19.50 -1.14 29.09
CA TYR A 102 -18.56 -2.00 28.35
C TYR A 102 -18.47 -1.59 26.90
N GLY A 103 -17.30 -1.79 26.32
CA GLY A 103 -17.09 -1.63 24.90
C GLY A 103 -16.17 -2.69 24.32
N ALA A 104 -16.27 -2.88 23.02
CA ALA A 104 -15.40 -3.75 22.24
C ALA A 104 -14.97 -3.01 20.98
N PHE A 105 -13.73 -3.20 20.57
CA PHE A 105 -13.16 -2.64 19.36
C PHE A 105 -12.43 -3.73 18.57
N VAL A 106 -12.62 -3.70 17.25
CA VAL A 106 -11.88 -4.55 16.32
C VAL A 106 -11.47 -3.72 15.10
N ARG A 107 -10.20 -3.82 14.72
CA ARG A 107 -9.65 -3.26 13.49
C ARG A 107 -9.14 -4.37 12.60
N GLY A 108 -9.62 -4.43 11.37
CA GLY A 108 -9.17 -5.36 10.36
C GLY A 108 -8.69 -4.66 9.09
N THR A 109 -7.81 -5.29 8.34
CA THR A 109 -7.35 -4.82 7.04
C THR A 109 -7.30 -5.96 6.04
N ALA A 110 -7.57 -5.64 4.77
CA ALA A 110 -7.33 -6.54 3.66
C ALA A 110 -6.71 -5.76 2.50
N SER A 111 -5.83 -6.41 1.75
CA SER A 111 -5.18 -5.82 0.57
C SER A 111 -5.03 -6.83 -0.56
N TYR A 112 -4.97 -6.30 -1.78
CA TYR A 112 -4.80 -7.08 -3.00
C TYR A 112 -3.99 -6.28 -4.01
N ASP A 113 -2.88 -6.85 -4.49
CA ASP A 113 -2.02 -6.28 -5.52
C ASP A 113 -2.24 -7.02 -6.85
N THR A 114 -2.81 -6.32 -7.83
CA THR A 114 -3.14 -6.90 -9.14
C THR A 114 -1.90 -7.30 -9.92
N GLN A 115 -0.78 -6.61 -9.74
CA GLN A 115 0.45 -6.89 -10.49
C GLN A 115 1.08 -8.21 -10.02
N ILE A 116 1.03 -8.48 -8.72
CA ILE A 116 1.56 -9.73 -8.16
C ILE A 116 0.56 -10.89 -8.35
N MET A 117 -0.73 -10.63 -8.20
CA MET A 117 -1.74 -11.68 -8.23
C MET A 117 -2.13 -12.12 -9.65
N ASP A 118 -2.29 -11.16 -10.57
CA ASP A 118 -2.95 -11.39 -11.86
C ASP A 118 -2.00 -11.26 -13.05
N LYS A 119 -0.89 -10.54 -12.88
CA LYS A 119 0.11 -10.35 -13.93
C LYS A 119 1.20 -11.41 -13.89
N ARG A 120 2.06 -11.34 -14.88
CA ARG A 120 3.23 -12.19 -15.00
C ARG A 120 4.46 -11.38 -14.62
N ASN A 121 5.47 -12.04 -14.02
CA ASN A 121 6.75 -11.41 -13.79
C ASN A 121 7.57 -11.37 -15.09
N ASP A 122 8.48 -10.41 -15.16
CA ASP A 122 9.35 -10.22 -16.32
C ASP A 122 10.63 -11.08 -16.28
N TYR A 123 10.74 -11.92 -15.26
CA TYR A 123 11.87 -12.81 -15.08
C TYR A 123 11.86 -14.03 -16.00
N TYR A 124 10.69 -14.40 -16.49
CA TYR A 124 10.51 -15.57 -17.32
C TYR A 124 11.13 -15.36 -18.70
N ASP A 125 12.08 -16.23 -19.05
CA ASP A 125 12.62 -16.38 -20.39
C ASP A 125 12.37 -17.82 -20.88
N ALA A 126 11.62 -17.97 -21.97
CA ALA A 126 11.34 -19.27 -22.58
C ALA A 126 12.60 -20.01 -23.05
N ASN A 127 13.67 -19.26 -23.31
CA ASN A 127 14.98 -19.82 -23.73
C ASN A 127 15.87 -20.20 -22.56
N THR A 128 15.54 -19.73 -21.34
CA THR A 128 16.29 -20.02 -20.12
C THR A 128 15.33 -20.48 -19.03
N PRO A 129 14.70 -21.65 -19.18
CA PRO A 129 13.62 -22.10 -18.30
C PRO A 129 14.04 -22.46 -16.88
N ALA A 130 15.31 -22.37 -16.55
CA ALA A 130 15.86 -22.84 -15.30
C ALA A 130 15.97 -21.76 -14.22
N GLN A 131 14.88 -20.98 -14.01
CA GLN A 131 14.81 -20.05 -12.90
C GLN A 131 13.71 -20.50 -11.91
N PRO A 132 13.98 -21.51 -11.08
CA PRO A 132 12.92 -22.22 -10.34
C PRO A 132 12.30 -21.40 -9.23
N SER A 133 12.94 -20.34 -8.76
CA SER A 133 12.44 -19.54 -7.64
C SER A 133 11.32 -18.58 -8.01
N GLN A 134 11.20 -18.21 -9.29
CA GLN A 134 10.29 -17.14 -9.72
C GLN A 134 9.12 -17.63 -10.56
N SER A 135 9.22 -18.76 -11.22
CA SER A 135 8.26 -19.24 -12.19
C SER A 135 7.94 -20.72 -12.03
N TYR A 136 7.56 -21.13 -10.84
CA TYR A 136 6.99 -22.46 -10.69
C TYR A 136 5.46 -22.40 -10.87
N PRO A 137 4.87 -23.14 -11.78
CA PRO A 137 5.39 -24.25 -12.61
C PRO A 137 5.94 -23.86 -14.01
N ASN A 138 6.75 -22.84 -14.17
CA ASN A 138 7.27 -22.33 -15.44
C ASN A 138 6.24 -21.57 -16.31
N ASP A 139 5.38 -20.84 -15.68
CA ASP A 139 4.32 -20.07 -16.35
C ASP A 139 4.50 -18.55 -16.23
N ASN A 140 5.66 -18.09 -15.73
CA ASN A 140 6.03 -16.71 -15.39
C ASN A 140 5.08 -16.02 -14.38
N ARG A 141 4.25 -16.75 -13.69
CA ARG A 141 3.50 -16.25 -12.54
C ARG A 141 4.40 -16.21 -11.31
N PHE A 142 4.07 -15.33 -10.39
CA PHE A 142 4.68 -15.38 -9.07
C PHE A 142 4.32 -16.69 -8.35
N THR A 143 5.25 -17.18 -7.53
CA THR A 143 5.02 -18.40 -6.74
C THR A 143 3.82 -18.23 -5.81
N TYR A 144 3.30 -19.35 -5.33
CA TYR A 144 2.19 -19.33 -4.37
C TYR A 144 2.55 -18.50 -3.12
N GLU A 145 3.75 -18.70 -2.59
CA GLU A 145 4.26 -18.01 -1.40
C GLU A 145 4.33 -16.49 -1.62
N THR A 146 4.89 -16.05 -2.75
CA THR A 146 4.97 -14.62 -3.10
C THR A 146 3.59 -14.01 -3.23
N ARG A 147 2.67 -14.69 -3.89
CA ARG A 147 1.30 -14.21 -4.05
C ARG A 147 0.56 -14.12 -2.72
N HIS A 148 0.81 -15.03 -1.79
CA HIS A 148 0.18 -15.03 -0.47
C HIS A 148 0.81 -14.06 0.52
N THR A 149 2.10 -13.71 0.34
CA THR A 149 2.80 -12.80 1.26
C THR A 149 2.78 -11.34 0.79
N ALA A 150 2.97 -11.13 -0.52
CA ALA A 150 3.09 -9.80 -1.10
C ALA A 150 1.91 -9.39 -1.98
N GLY A 151 1.18 -10.37 -2.55
CA GLY A 151 0.08 -10.10 -3.47
C GLY A 151 -1.26 -9.87 -2.80
N ARG A 152 -1.49 -10.47 -1.64
CA ARG A 152 -2.71 -10.28 -0.85
C ARG A 152 -2.46 -10.52 0.61
N ASN A 153 -3.16 -9.78 1.44
CA ASN A 153 -3.15 -9.98 2.89
C ASN A 153 -4.53 -9.71 3.46
N ALA A 154 -4.89 -10.39 4.56
CA ALA A 154 -6.04 -10.07 5.38
C ALA A 154 -5.71 -10.44 6.83
N GLU A 155 -5.81 -9.46 7.71
CA GLU A 155 -5.43 -9.63 9.12
C GLU A 155 -6.25 -8.73 10.05
N ILE A 156 -6.35 -9.16 11.30
CA ILE A 156 -6.85 -8.33 12.39
C ILE A 156 -5.64 -7.58 12.96
N LEU A 157 -5.70 -6.25 12.92
CA LEU A 157 -4.63 -5.39 13.42
C LEU A 157 -4.75 -5.15 14.91
N ASP A 158 -5.99 -5.06 15.41
CA ASP A 158 -6.28 -4.78 16.81
C ASP A 158 -7.64 -5.35 17.20
N ALA A 159 -7.74 -5.86 18.44
CA ALA A 159 -8.99 -6.31 19.03
C ALA A 159 -8.90 -6.26 20.55
N TYR A 160 -9.81 -5.52 21.19
CA TYR A 160 -9.86 -5.42 22.64
C TYR A 160 -11.27 -5.17 23.15
N VAL A 161 -11.46 -5.41 24.43
CA VAL A 161 -12.64 -5.05 25.19
C VAL A 161 -12.24 -4.13 26.33
N TYR A 162 -13.12 -3.22 26.70
CA TYR A 162 -12.88 -2.27 27.78
C TYR A 162 -14.14 -2.08 28.63
N GLY A 163 -13.96 -1.53 29.84
CA GLY A 163 -15.05 -1.20 30.72
C GLY A 163 -14.70 0.01 31.58
N ASN A 164 -15.69 0.87 31.85
CA ASN A 164 -15.61 2.01 32.74
C ASN A 164 -16.38 1.72 34.02
N TRP A 165 -15.71 1.81 35.16
CA TRP A 165 -16.32 1.71 36.49
C TRP A 165 -16.00 3.01 37.24
N ASP A 166 -17.05 3.72 37.64
CA ASP A 166 -16.98 4.86 38.57
C ASP A 166 -16.91 4.40 40.02
#